data_2b161a568907259a96aba52a74e50b1b
#
_entry.id   2b161a568907259a96aba52a74e50b1b
#
_cell.length_a   1.000
_cell.length_b   1.000
_cell.length_c   1.000
_cell.angle_alpha   90.00
_cell.angle_beta   90.00
_cell.angle_gamma   90.00
#
_symmetry.space_group_name_H-M   'P 1'
#
loop_
_entity.id
_entity.type
_entity.pdbx_description
1 polymer ?
#
loop_
_entity_poly.entity_id
_entity_poly.type
_entity_poly.pdbx_seq_one_letter_code
_entity_poly.pdbx_strand_id
1 'polypeptide(L)'
;MKKFLYLFLCMFTTICATAMPAKNAASLSGKVTDAVDNSALVGVTIFIPELSEGTTTDINGAYSLQNLPQKTITIQVSYLGHQTIIQKIDLSTTSEKNFVMKESNAQLNEVVVTGLTGKSLMKDSPTPISVVTTQQLRTTLSTNIIDALSHEPGLSQITTGGGISKPVIRGLGFNRVVVVNDGIHQEGNQWGDEHGIEIDPQSISSIEVLKGPASLMYGSDAMAGVVIFHGDPVLGRDKMQANVGGEYQTNNGLLGYSANFSGHQKDFVWDGRWSQKLAHAYKNKYDDYVVGSQFREHAANMMMGFNKQWGFSHLQLGYYNLTPGMAEGERSHEHSYGVALPFQRIHHYKAVLDNSVYLGNGTLHGLLGYQQNRRQEFEDDAHEAELDMQLHTMNYDLRYMLAENNGWKHAFGVNGMYQRNKNRGEEMLIPNYQLFDIGVFATTSYHLNQWTLSGGLRFDNRHMHGYEEAGTFAKISRNFGSFSGSVGAVYALTPQMNVRLNVARGFRAPNISELSANGVHEGTQRYMLGNAGLKPEHSWQFDLGWDYNSPIIAAQLSLFANRIDNYIFDHKLNGVI
;
A
#
# COMPACT_ATOMS: atom_id res chain seq x y z
N MET A 1 27.07 -3.60 1.19
CA MET A 1 25.82 -4.26 1.56
C MET A 1 25.90 -5.01 2.90
N LYS A 2 26.66 -6.11 3.05
CA LYS A 2 26.72 -6.87 4.33
C LYS A 2 27.02 -5.99 5.55
N LYS A 3 27.97 -5.04 5.47
CA LYS A 3 28.32 -4.14 6.58
C LYS A 3 27.19 -3.16 6.94
N PHE A 4 26.41 -2.68 5.98
CA PHE A 4 25.26 -1.79 6.20
C PHE A 4 24.10 -2.55 6.86
N LEU A 5 23.83 -3.78 6.40
CA LEU A 5 22.82 -4.67 6.98
C LEU A 5 23.19 -5.03 8.44
N TYR A 6 24.47 -5.34 8.72
CA TYR A 6 24.93 -5.59 10.07
C TYR A 6 24.83 -4.35 10.98
N LEU A 7 25.16 -3.17 10.46
CA LEU A 7 25.06 -1.91 11.22
C LEU A 7 23.60 -1.61 11.57
N PHE A 8 22.68 -1.77 10.61
CA PHE A 8 21.25 -1.55 10.81
C PHE A 8 20.65 -2.58 11.77
N LEU A 9 20.99 -3.85 11.61
CA LEU A 9 20.55 -4.93 12.50
C LEU A 9 21.11 -4.76 13.92
N CYS A 10 22.39 -4.39 14.08
CA CYS A 10 23.00 -4.10 15.38
C CYS A 10 22.38 -2.85 16.02
N MET A 11 22.11 -1.81 15.26
CA MET A 11 21.49 -0.58 15.77
C MET A 11 20.07 -0.87 16.28
N PHE A 12 19.31 -1.69 15.56
CA PHE A 12 17.95 -2.09 15.93
C PHE A 12 17.93 -3.04 17.13
N THR A 13 18.80 -4.04 17.18
CA THR A 13 18.90 -4.95 18.34
C THR A 13 19.35 -4.22 19.60
N THR A 14 20.22 -3.22 19.48
CA THR A 14 20.67 -2.40 20.60
C THR A 14 19.54 -1.49 21.11
N ILE A 15 18.75 -0.88 20.23
CA ILE A 15 17.60 -0.04 20.60
C ILE A 15 16.51 -0.89 21.28
N CYS A 16 16.20 -2.08 20.77
CA CYS A 16 15.26 -3.01 21.41
C CYS A 16 15.75 -3.51 22.78
N ALA A 17 17.07 -3.71 22.96
CA ALA A 17 17.66 -4.15 24.22
C ALA A 17 17.67 -3.06 25.30
N THR A 18 17.70 -1.78 24.91
CA THR A 18 17.70 -0.63 25.84
C THR A 18 16.31 -0.13 26.18
N ALA A 19 15.26 -0.58 25.49
CA ALA A 19 13.88 -0.31 25.87
C ALA A 19 13.54 -1.07 27.16
N MET A 20 13.85 -0.46 28.31
CA MET A 20 13.54 -1.05 29.62
C MET A 20 12.03 -1.27 29.76
N PRO A 21 11.59 -2.43 30.29
CA PRO A 21 10.18 -2.62 30.60
C PRO A 21 9.73 -1.55 31.59
N ALA A 22 8.60 -0.89 31.28
CA ALA A 22 8.00 0.04 32.21
C ALA A 22 7.69 -0.70 33.52
N LYS A 23 8.11 -0.13 34.63
CA LYS A 23 8.07 -0.77 35.96
C LYS A 23 6.65 -1.04 36.47
N ASN A 24 5.62 -0.39 35.88
CA ASN A 24 4.21 -0.54 36.21
C ASN A 24 3.39 -0.66 34.92
N ALA A 25 2.57 -1.70 34.81
CA ALA A 25 1.60 -1.88 33.74
C ALA A 25 0.31 -1.12 34.07
N ALA A 26 -0.20 -0.34 33.10
CA ALA A 26 -1.51 0.26 33.16
C ALA A 26 -2.55 -0.68 32.51
N SER A 27 -3.81 -0.44 32.82
CA SER A 27 -4.97 -1.06 32.15
C SER A 27 -5.98 0.03 31.81
N LEU A 28 -6.76 -0.21 30.76
CA LEU A 28 -7.89 0.63 30.38
C LEU A 28 -9.11 -0.25 30.16
N SER A 29 -10.22 0.07 30.83
CA SER A 29 -11.49 -0.62 30.67
C SER A 29 -12.63 0.37 30.50
N GLY A 30 -13.80 -0.09 30.08
CA GLY A 30 -14.98 0.73 29.95
C GLY A 30 -16.08 0.06 29.13
N LYS A 31 -17.08 0.84 28.76
CA LYS A 31 -18.20 0.41 27.94
C LYS A 31 -18.33 1.29 26.69
N VAL A 32 -18.84 0.69 25.62
CA VAL A 32 -19.21 1.40 24.40
C VAL A 32 -20.71 1.27 24.19
N THR A 33 -21.38 2.40 24.00
CA THR A 33 -22.84 2.48 23.80
C THR A 33 -23.19 3.30 22.58
N ASP A 34 -24.36 3.06 22.02
CA ASP A 34 -24.96 3.90 20.99
C ASP A 34 -25.43 5.25 21.54
N ALA A 35 -25.31 6.31 20.73
CA ALA A 35 -25.68 7.66 21.12
C ALA A 35 -27.18 7.93 21.10
N VAL A 36 -27.99 7.10 20.40
CA VAL A 36 -29.42 7.32 20.21
C VAL A 36 -30.23 6.65 21.34
N ASP A 37 -29.95 5.37 21.59
CA ASP A 37 -30.75 4.55 22.53
C ASP A 37 -29.98 4.07 23.76
N ASN A 38 -28.66 4.41 23.84
CA ASN A 38 -27.73 3.97 24.89
C ASN A 38 -27.56 2.43 24.95
N SER A 39 -27.96 1.70 23.90
CA SER A 39 -27.74 0.26 23.83
C SER A 39 -26.26 -0.09 23.84
N ALA A 40 -25.91 -1.26 24.38
CA ALA A 40 -24.54 -1.77 24.36
C ALA A 40 -24.14 -2.15 22.94
N LEU A 41 -23.02 -1.66 22.46
CA LEU A 41 -22.49 -1.99 21.15
C LEU A 41 -21.51 -3.17 21.27
N VAL A 42 -21.89 -4.31 20.68
CA VAL A 42 -21.15 -5.58 20.70
C VAL A 42 -20.19 -5.65 19.52
N GLY A 43 -18.93 -6.06 19.74
CA GLY A 43 -17.95 -6.23 18.67
C GLY A 43 -17.30 -4.92 18.21
N VAL A 44 -17.45 -3.82 18.93
CA VAL A 44 -16.71 -2.57 18.68
C VAL A 44 -15.22 -2.83 18.85
N THR A 45 -14.42 -2.43 17.90
CA THR A 45 -12.96 -2.54 17.96
C THR A 45 -12.37 -1.33 18.69
N ILE A 46 -11.61 -1.60 19.74
CA ILE A 46 -10.79 -0.62 20.47
C ILE A 46 -9.33 -0.96 20.17
N PHE A 47 -8.59 -0.04 19.53
CA PHE A 47 -7.25 -0.29 19.01
C PHE A 47 -6.27 0.82 19.42
N ILE A 48 -5.04 0.43 19.74
CA ILE A 48 -3.91 1.33 20.06
C ILE A 48 -2.90 1.21 18.94
N PRO A 49 -2.88 2.13 17.99
CA PRO A 49 -2.05 2.05 16.79
C PRO A 49 -0.55 1.93 17.05
N GLU A 50 -0.05 2.65 18.05
CA GLU A 50 1.38 2.72 18.37
C GLU A 50 1.91 1.39 18.93
N LEU A 51 1.04 0.57 19.51
CA LEU A 51 1.37 -0.73 20.09
C LEU A 51 0.97 -1.91 19.20
N SER A 52 0.18 -1.64 18.15
CA SER A 52 -0.52 -2.69 17.38
C SER A 52 -1.35 -3.62 18.30
N GLU A 53 -1.95 -3.06 19.35
CA GLU A 53 -2.69 -3.77 20.38
C GLU A 53 -4.17 -3.38 20.32
N GLY A 54 -5.08 -4.32 20.52
CA GLY A 54 -6.52 -4.02 20.49
C GLY A 54 -7.36 -5.04 21.23
N THR A 55 -8.63 -4.72 21.35
CA THR A 55 -9.68 -5.61 21.90
C THR A 55 -11.01 -5.31 21.23
N THR A 56 -12.01 -6.15 21.48
CA THR A 56 -13.40 -5.91 21.04
C THR A 56 -14.33 -5.94 22.24
N THR A 57 -15.44 -5.18 22.15
CA THR A 57 -16.47 -5.21 23.19
C THR A 57 -17.22 -6.55 23.24
N ASP A 58 -17.58 -6.97 24.43
CA ASP A 58 -18.40 -8.15 24.69
C ASP A 58 -19.91 -7.87 24.49
N ILE A 59 -20.78 -8.86 24.85
CA ILE A 59 -22.24 -8.76 24.72
C ILE A 59 -22.86 -7.63 25.56
N ASN A 60 -22.14 -7.11 26.55
CA ASN A 60 -22.59 -6.00 27.41
C ASN A 60 -21.96 -4.66 26.95
N GLY A 61 -21.28 -4.64 25.81
CA GLY A 61 -20.53 -3.49 25.33
C GLY A 61 -19.25 -3.20 26.14
N ALA A 62 -18.82 -4.09 27.03
CA ALA A 62 -17.66 -3.88 27.88
C ALA A 62 -16.36 -4.27 27.15
N TYR A 63 -15.27 -3.54 27.41
CA TYR A 63 -13.94 -3.82 26.90
C TYR A 63 -12.89 -3.74 28.00
N SER A 64 -11.76 -4.41 27.81
CA SER A 64 -10.60 -4.34 28.67
C SER A 64 -9.32 -4.49 27.86
N LEU A 65 -8.38 -3.60 28.09
CA LEU A 65 -7.01 -3.60 27.58
C LEU A 65 -6.05 -3.65 28.78
N GLN A 66 -5.13 -4.58 28.77
CA GLN A 66 -4.20 -4.81 29.87
C GLN A 66 -2.74 -4.68 29.40
N ASN A 67 -1.80 -4.59 30.34
CA ASN A 67 -0.38 -4.55 30.08
C ASN A 67 0.05 -3.34 29.21
N LEU A 68 -0.58 -2.19 29.41
CA LEU A 68 -0.30 -0.95 28.70
C LEU A 68 0.80 -0.14 29.38
N PRO A 69 1.54 0.73 28.63
CA PRO A 69 2.49 1.66 29.22
C PRO A 69 1.78 2.78 29.98
N GLN A 70 2.34 3.22 31.11
CA GLN A 70 1.84 4.39 31.85
C GLN A 70 2.24 5.71 31.16
N LYS A 71 1.55 6.06 30.11
CA LYS A 71 1.74 7.30 29.32
C LYS A 71 0.50 7.65 28.52
N THR A 72 0.52 8.80 27.89
CA THR A 72 -0.52 9.15 26.92
C THR A 72 -0.42 8.29 25.69
N ILE A 73 -1.51 7.63 25.31
CA ILE A 73 -1.66 6.79 24.11
C ILE A 73 -2.80 7.30 23.25
N THR A 74 -2.79 6.94 21.97
CA THR A 74 -3.92 7.16 21.07
C THR A 74 -4.84 5.94 21.08
N ILE A 75 -6.12 6.14 21.35
CA ILE A 75 -7.16 5.12 21.25
C ILE A 75 -8.00 5.39 20.01
N GLN A 76 -8.18 4.36 19.21
CA GLN A 76 -9.12 4.32 18.09
C GLN A 76 -10.27 3.40 18.46
N VAL A 77 -11.52 3.90 18.38
CA VAL A 77 -12.74 3.12 18.59
C VAL A 77 -13.51 3.09 17.29
N SER A 78 -13.68 1.93 16.70
CA SER A 78 -14.35 1.77 15.40
C SER A 78 -15.42 0.70 15.43
N TYR A 79 -16.53 0.98 14.77
CA TYR A 79 -17.66 0.07 14.62
C TYR A 79 -18.38 0.33 13.30
N LEU A 80 -18.83 -0.73 12.63
CA LEU A 80 -19.54 -0.63 11.37
C LEU A 80 -20.82 0.21 11.53
N GLY A 81 -21.01 1.18 10.63
CA GLY A 81 -22.18 2.07 10.68
C GLY A 81 -22.09 3.19 11.74
N HIS A 82 -20.94 3.37 12.39
CA HIS A 82 -20.73 4.41 13.40
C HIS A 82 -19.51 5.27 13.12
N GLN A 83 -19.51 6.49 13.67
CA GLN A 83 -18.36 7.40 13.59
C GLN A 83 -17.18 6.85 14.38
N THR A 84 -16.04 6.68 13.74
CA THR A 84 -14.80 6.31 14.41
C THR A 84 -14.35 7.44 15.35
N ILE A 85 -13.98 7.06 16.58
CA ILE A 85 -13.46 7.97 17.60
C ILE A 85 -11.94 7.77 17.66
N ILE A 86 -11.18 8.86 17.54
CA ILE A 86 -9.76 8.91 17.87
C ILE A 86 -9.59 9.84 19.07
N GLN A 87 -9.07 9.31 20.16
CA GLN A 87 -8.88 10.08 21.39
C GLN A 87 -7.55 9.72 22.04
N LYS A 88 -6.87 10.74 22.57
CA LYS A 88 -5.71 10.56 23.44
C LYS A 88 -6.15 10.36 24.88
N ILE A 89 -5.57 9.37 25.54
CA ILE A 89 -5.85 9.05 26.95
C ILE A 89 -4.52 8.93 27.69
N ASP A 90 -4.41 9.66 28.79
CA ASP A 90 -3.27 9.53 29.70
C ASP A 90 -3.52 8.38 30.68
N LEU A 91 -2.84 7.27 30.46
CA LEU A 91 -2.94 6.06 31.27
C LEU A 91 -2.21 6.17 32.64
N SER A 92 -1.50 7.26 32.89
CA SER A 92 -0.97 7.52 34.23
C SER A 92 -2.03 7.97 35.22
N THR A 93 -3.14 8.50 34.71
CA THR A 93 -4.25 9.07 35.50
C THR A 93 -5.59 8.41 35.22
N THR A 94 -5.75 7.70 34.10
CA THR A 94 -7.03 7.17 33.61
C THR A 94 -6.96 5.66 33.44
N SER A 95 -7.77 4.93 34.17
CA SER A 95 -7.92 3.46 34.05
C SER A 95 -9.30 3.02 33.53
N GLU A 96 -10.25 3.96 33.47
CA GLU A 96 -11.61 3.69 32.96
C GLU A 96 -12.03 4.80 31.98
N LYS A 97 -12.56 4.38 30.82
CA LYS A 97 -13.09 5.30 29.81
C LYS A 97 -14.27 4.68 29.07
N ASN A 98 -15.42 5.33 29.13
CA ASN A 98 -16.59 4.94 28.34
C ASN A 98 -16.63 5.76 27.04
N PHE A 99 -17.14 5.13 25.97
CA PHE A 99 -17.32 5.76 24.66
C PHE A 99 -18.78 5.70 24.25
N VAL A 100 -19.27 6.79 23.67
CA VAL A 100 -20.61 6.87 23.08
C VAL A 100 -20.43 7.11 21.59
N MET A 101 -20.87 6.15 20.76
CA MET A 101 -20.71 6.20 19.31
C MET A 101 -21.98 6.70 18.63
N LYS A 102 -21.81 7.60 17.67
CA LYS A 102 -22.91 8.11 16.84
C LYS A 102 -22.97 7.31 15.55
N GLU A 103 -24.18 6.99 15.10
CA GLU A 103 -24.37 6.41 13.78
C GLU A 103 -23.82 7.30 12.67
N SER A 104 -23.25 6.70 11.65
CA SER A 104 -22.74 7.38 10.48
C SER A 104 -22.68 6.42 9.29
N ASN A 105 -23.27 6.82 8.19
CA ASN A 105 -23.20 6.07 6.93
C ASN A 105 -22.04 6.52 6.03
N ALA A 106 -21.15 7.41 6.50
CA ALA A 106 -20.15 8.03 5.67
C ALA A 106 -18.72 7.61 6.01
N GLN A 107 -17.97 7.28 4.98
CA GLN A 107 -16.55 6.92 4.99
C GLN A 107 -15.62 8.03 5.52
N LEU A 108 -16.06 9.29 5.54
CA LEU A 108 -15.25 10.46 5.94
C LEU A 108 -14.73 10.42 7.39
N ASN A 109 -15.28 9.56 8.22
CA ASN A 109 -14.82 9.34 9.60
C ASN A 109 -13.85 8.16 9.73
N GLU A 110 -13.41 7.58 8.63
CA GLU A 110 -12.42 6.51 8.67
C GLU A 110 -11.04 7.03 9.05
N VAL A 111 -10.30 6.17 9.72
CA VAL A 111 -8.91 6.44 10.08
C VAL A 111 -8.04 6.09 8.91
N VAL A 112 -7.22 7.02 8.49
CA VAL A 112 -6.19 6.81 7.49
C VAL A 112 -4.82 6.78 8.15
N VAL A 113 -4.01 5.81 7.75
CA VAL A 113 -2.64 5.66 8.24
C VAL A 113 -1.69 6.65 7.57
N THR A 114 -2.13 7.22 6.46
CA THR A 114 -1.32 7.94 5.48
C THR A 114 -1.29 9.45 5.66
N GLY A 115 -1.84 9.96 6.77
CA GLY A 115 -1.71 11.39 7.09
C GLY A 115 -0.23 11.82 7.12
N LEU A 116 0.07 13.06 6.70
CA LEU A 116 1.44 13.60 6.63
C LEU A 116 2.26 13.42 7.92
N THR A 117 1.60 13.32 9.06
CA THR A 117 2.25 13.19 10.39
C THR A 117 1.82 11.93 11.14
N GLY A 118 1.34 10.90 10.42
CA GLY A 118 0.85 9.65 10.98
C GLY A 118 -0.68 9.52 10.93
N LYS A 119 -1.25 8.60 11.70
CA LYS A 119 -2.69 8.29 11.69
C LYS A 119 -3.56 9.50 12.01
N SER A 120 -4.58 9.73 11.18
CA SER A 120 -5.53 10.83 11.32
C SER A 120 -6.92 10.41 10.80
N LEU A 121 -7.94 11.20 11.07
CA LEU A 121 -9.22 11.04 10.38
C LEU A 121 -9.10 11.55 8.94
N MET A 122 -9.74 10.85 8.00
CA MET A 122 -9.74 11.24 6.58
C MET A 122 -10.26 12.68 6.38
N LYS A 123 -11.27 13.08 7.17
CA LYS A 123 -11.83 14.44 7.14
C LYS A 123 -10.84 15.56 7.53
N ASP A 124 -9.78 15.21 8.28
CA ASP A 124 -8.76 16.17 8.77
C ASP A 124 -7.56 16.24 7.81
N SER A 125 -7.55 15.43 6.75
CA SER A 125 -6.50 15.44 5.73
C SER A 125 -6.81 16.46 4.62
N PRO A 126 -5.92 17.39 4.31
CA PRO A 126 -6.08 18.28 3.16
C PRO A 126 -5.85 17.55 1.83
N THR A 127 -5.07 16.46 1.84
CA THR A 127 -4.87 15.61 0.67
C THR A 127 -6.12 14.77 0.40
N PRO A 128 -6.61 14.73 -0.85
CA PRO A 128 -7.72 13.86 -1.20
C PRO A 128 -7.36 12.38 -1.03
N ILE A 129 -8.10 11.69 -0.17
CA ILE A 129 -7.92 10.26 0.12
C ILE A 129 -9.21 9.52 -0.19
N SER A 130 -9.10 8.32 -0.78
CA SER A 130 -10.17 7.33 -0.82
C SER A 130 -9.77 6.13 0.03
N VAL A 131 -10.74 5.53 0.71
CA VAL A 131 -10.55 4.30 1.48
C VAL A 131 -11.53 3.27 0.96
N VAL A 132 -11.04 2.10 0.56
CA VAL A 132 -11.87 0.93 0.24
C VAL A 132 -11.81 -0.01 1.42
N THR A 133 -12.94 -0.24 2.04
CA THR A 133 -13.05 -1.04 3.26
C THR A 133 -13.15 -2.54 2.97
N THR A 134 -12.91 -3.38 3.96
CA THR A 134 -13.12 -4.83 3.89
C THR A 134 -14.52 -5.18 3.39
N GLN A 135 -15.54 -4.44 3.83
CA GLN A 135 -16.92 -4.69 3.40
C GLN A 135 -17.08 -4.41 1.91
N GLN A 136 -16.56 -3.29 1.41
CA GLN A 136 -16.62 -2.97 -0.02
C GLN A 136 -15.87 -4.00 -0.85
N LEU A 137 -14.65 -4.39 -0.43
CA LEU A 137 -13.87 -5.44 -1.10
C LEU A 137 -14.63 -6.77 -1.19
N ARG A 138 -15.36 -7.16 -0.13
CA ARG A 138 -16.14 -8.40 -0.11
C ARG A 138 -17.44 -8.32 -0.90
N THR A 139 -18.04 -7.15 -1.04
CA THR A 139 -19.32 -6.96 -1.75
C THR A 139 -19.13 -6.60 -3.22
N THR A 140 -17.95 -6.12 -3.60
CA THR A 140 -17.61 -5.87 -5.00
C THR A 140 -17.15 -7.17 -5.65
N LEU A 141 -17.94 -7.65 -6.61
CA LEU A 141 -17.62 -8.87 -7.38
C LEU A 141 -16.55 -8.55 -8.42
N SER A 142 -15.30 -8.59 -8.01
CA SER A 142 -14.14 -8.31 -8.86
C SER A 142 -13.22 -9.52 -8.98
N THR A 143 -12.60 -9.70 -10.15
CA THR A 143 -11.66 -10.80 -10.39
C THR A 143 -10.31 -10.55 -9.71
N ASN A 144 -9.89 -9.29 -9.67
CA ASN A 144 -8.65 -8.85 -9.03
C ASN A 144 -8.88 -7.60 -8.17
N ILE A 145 -7.91 -7.29 -7.32
CA ILE A 145 -8.05 -6.22 -6.31
C ILE A 145 -8.07 -4.81 -6.94
N ILE A 146 -7.47 -4.61 -8.11
CA ILE A 146 -7.47 -3.30 -8.79
C ILE A 146 -8.80 -3.04 -9.46
N ASP A 147 -9.48 -4.08 -9.91
CA ASP A 147 -10.84 -3.96 -10.42
C ASP A 147 -11.77 -3.40 -9.33
N ALA A 148 -11.68 -3.91 -8.10
CA ALA A 148 -12.41 -3.36 -6.96
C ALA A 148 -12.11 -1.86 -6.73
N LEU A 149 -10.85 -1.45 -6.87
CA LEU A 149 -10.43 -0.05 -6.76
C LEU A 149 -11.00 0.85 -7.86
N SER A 150 -11.18 0.33 -9.07
CA SER A 150 -11.62 1.10 -10.22
C SER A 150 -13.06 1.63 -10.09
N HIS A 151 -13.82 1.12 -9.13
CA HIS A 151 -15.16 1.62 -8.79
C HIS A 151 -15.14 2.92 -7.95
N GLU A 152 -13.97 3.31 -7.42
CA GLU A 152 -13.84 4.55 -6.66
C GLU A 152 -13.68 5.77 -7.59
N PRO A 153 -14.31 6.93 -7.27
CA PRO A 153 -14.21 8.12 -8.09
C PRO A 153 -12.76 8.58 -8.33
N GLY A 154 -12.40 8.80 -9.61
CA GLY A 154 -11.07 9.22 -10.02
C GLY A 154 -10.01 8.13 -10.03
N LEU A 155 -10.42 6.87 -9.86
CA LEU A 155 -9.60 5.70 -10.06
C LEU A 155 -10.06 4.95 -11.31
N SER A 156 -9.14 4.31 -11.97
CA SER A 156 -9.37 3.39 -13.09
C SER A 156 -8.26 2.35 -13.13
N GLN A 157 -8.32 1.43 -14.08
CA GLN A 157 -7.32 0.38 -14.23
C GLN A 157 -6.83 0.28 -15.66
N ILE A 158 -5.61 -0.20 -15.83
CA ILE A 158 -5.09 -0.78 -17.06
C ILE A 158 -5.08 -2.29 -16.83
N THR A 159 -5.73 -3.03 -17.73
CA THR A 159 -5.83 -4.49 -17.62
C THR A 159 -5.66 -5.12 -19.00
N THR A 160 -4.91 -6.23 -19.05
CA THR A 160 -4.72 -7.06 -20.24
C THR A 160 -5.34 -8.45 -20.07
N GLY A 161 -6.00 -8.70 -18.92
CA GLY A 161 -6.68 -9.95 -18.62
C GLY A 161 -7.19 -10.00 -17.19
N GLY A 162 -7.89 -11.06 -16.81
CA GLY A 162 -8.48 -11.20 -15.47
C GLY A 162 -7.46 -11.23 -14.33
N GLY A 163 -6.24 -11.71 -14.58
CA GLY A 163 -5.17 -11.78 -13.60
C GLY A 163 -4.17 -10.61 -13.63
N ILE A 164 -4.25 -9.71 -14.63
CA ILE A 164 -3.26 -8.64 -14.84
C ILE A 164 -3.95 -7.29 -14.78
N SER A 165 -3.61 -6.48 -13.80
CA SER A 165 -4.17 -5.13 -13.66
C SER A 165 -3.24 -4.19 -12.91
N LYS A 166 -3.34 -2.88 -13.24
CA LYS A 166 -2.59 -1.78 -12.62
C LYS A 166 -3.51 -0.61 -12.28
N PRO A 167 -3.26 0.08 -11.16
CA PRO A 167 -4.04 1.25 -10.79
C PRO A 167 -3.67 2.48 -11.62
N VAL A 168 -4.68 3.27 -11.94
CA VAL A 168 -4.57 4.59 -12.57
C VAL A 168 -5.31 5.60 -11.70
N ILE A 169 -4.64 6.68 -11.32
CA ILE A 169 -5.19 7.74 -10.48
C ILE A 169 -5.32 9.00 -11.33
N ARG A 170 -6.56 9.49 -11.52
CA ARG A 170 -6.85 10.73 -12.28
C ARG A 170 -6.21 10.75 -13.68
N GLY A 171 -6.23 9.60 -14.36
CA GLY A 171 -5.66 9.42 -15.71
C GLY A 171 -4.14 9.21 -15.75
N LEU A 172 -3.46 9.17 -14.62
CA LEU A 172 -2.01 8.90 -14.53
C LEU A 172 -1.78 7.49 -13.96
N GLY A 173 -1.02 6.68 -14.67
CA GLY A 173 -0.69 5.31 -14.30
C GLY A 173 0.81 5.02 -14.36
N PHE A 174 1.17 3.73 -14.36
CA PHE A 174 2.54 3.22 -14.42
C PHE A 174 3.43 3.79 -13.30
N ASN A 175 4.61 4.25 -13.66
CA ASN A 175 5.62 4.81 -12.75
C ASN A 175 5.23 6.13 -12.07
N ARG A 176 3.98 6.59 -12.23
CA ARG A 176 3.45 7.78 -11.55
C ARG A 176 2.57 7.43 -10.35
N VAL A 177 2.28 6.13 -10.19
CA VAL A 177 1.55 5.58 -9.04
C VAL A 177 2.47 4.67 -8.26
N VAL A 178 2.68 4.98 -6.98
CA VAL A 178 3.41 4.10 -6.06
C VAL A 178 2.44 3.10 -5.45
N VAL A 179 2.81 1.83 -5.48
CA VAL A 179 2.08 0.75 -4.82
C VAL A 179 2.84 0.33 -3.56
N VAL A 180 2.13 0.32 -2.43
CA VAL A 180 2.70 -0.05 -1.12
C VAL A 180 1.94 -1.24 -0.56
N ASN A 181 2.66 -2.30 -0.21
CA ASN A 181 2.11 -3.48 0.43
C ASN A 181 2.96 -3.85 1.65
N ASP A 182 2.34 -4.04 2.82
CA ASP A 182 3.05 -4.26 4.10
C ASP A 182 4.13 -3.19 4.39
N GLY A 183 3.86 -1.95 4.00
CA GLY A 183 4.73 -0.79 4.23
C GLY A 183 5.89 -0.63 3.26
N ILE A 184 6.12 -1.55 2.32
CA ILE A 184 7.18 -1.49 1.32
C ILE A 184 6.65 -1.24 -0.08
N HIS A 185 7.44 -0.57 -0.92
CA HIS A 185 7.11 -0.35 -2.33
C HIS A 185 7.15 -1.67 -3.07
N GLN A 186 6.09 -1.99 -3.79
CA GLN A 186 6.07 -3.11 -4.72
C GLN A 186 6.49 -2.63 -6.10
N GLU A 187 7.57 -3.21 -6.60
CA GLU A 187 8.17 -2.91 -7.88
C GLU A 187 8.02 -4.12 -8.83
N GLY A 188 8.10 -3.91 -10.12
CA GLY A 188 8.00 -4.98 -11.12
C GLY A 188 6.83 -4.83 -12.09
N ASN A 189 5.94 -3.87 -11.85
CA ASN A 189 4.76 -3.59 -12.66
C ASN A 189 4.92 -2.40 -13.62
N GLN A 190 6.12 -1.85 -13.73
CA GLN A 190 6.36 -0.56 -14.38
C GLN A 190 6.82 -0.66 -15.84
N TRP A 191 7.21 -1.83 -16.31
CA TRP A 191 7.95 -1.95 -17.58
C TRP A 191 7.08 -2.23 -18.80
N GLY A 192 5.90 -2.81 -18.63
CA GLY A 192 4.99 -3.14 -19.73
C GLY A 192 3.52 -3.07 -19.31
N ASP A 193 2.60 -3.05 -20.25
CA ASP A 193 1.15 -3.02 -20.00
C ASP A 193 0.68 -4.33 -19.36
N GLU A 194 1.30 -5.44 -19.72
CA GLU A 194 1.06 -6.81 -19.28
C GLU A 194 1.68 -7.13 -17.91
N HIS A 195 2.42 -6.20 -17.30
CA HIS A 195 3.00 -6.38 -15.98
C HIS A 195 2.06 -5.82 -14.90
N GLY A 196 1.20 -6.65 -14.34
CA GLY A 196 0.27 -6.30 -13.26
C GLY A 196 0.93 -6.20 -11.88
N ILE A 197 0.14 -5.83 -10.88
CA ILE A 197 0.58 -5.90 -9.48
C ILE A 197 0.33 -7.30 -8.92
N GLU A 198 1.25 -7.78 -8.07
CA GLU A 198 1.22 -9.10 -7.46
C GLU A 198 0.82 -8.99 -5.97
N ILE A 199 -0.48 -8.96 -5.71
CA ILE A 199 -1.05 -8.86 -4.36
C ILE A 199 -2.21 -9.85 -4.22
N ASP A 200 -2.15 -10.68 -3.19
CA ASP A 200 -3.24 -11.57 -2.81
C ASP A 200 -4.42 -10.77 -2.22
N PRO A 201 -5.58 -10.71 -2.89
CA PRO A 201 -6.75 -9.99 -2.39
C PRO A 201 -7.25 -10.49 -1.03
N GLN A 202 -7.03 -11.77 -0.74
CA GLN A 202 -7.46 -12.38 0.53
C GLN A 202 -6.60 -11.94 1.73
N SER A 203 -5.41 -11.37 1.47
CA SER A 203 -4.54 -10.83 2.52
C SER A 203 -4.85 -9.38 2.88
N ILE A 204 -5.77 -8.72 2.17
CA ILE A 204 -6.04 -7.30 2.29
C ILE A 204 -7.36 -7.05 3.02
N SER A 205 -7.31 -6.21 4.04
CA SER A 205 -8.48 -5.77 4.79
C SER A 205 -8.98 -4.38 4.38
N SER A 206 -8.08 -3.51 3.92
CA SER A 206 -8.47 -2.19 3.42
C SER A 206 -7.41 -1.65 2.47
N ILE A 207 -7.82 -0.69 1.64
CA ILE A 207 -6.94 -0.01 0.70
C ILE A 207 -7.11 1.48 0.87
N GLU A 208 -6.00 2.20 1.06
CA GLU A 208 -5.98 3.65 1.05
C GLU A 208 -5.37 4.16 -0.26
N VAL A 209 -6.00 5.16 -0.86
CA VAL A 209 -5.50 5.79 -2.08
C VAL A 209 -5.33 7.29 -1.83
N LEU A 210 -4.09 7.72 -1.76
CA LEU A 210 -3.74 9.14 -1.73
C LEU A 210 -3.68 9.66 -3.17
N LYS A 211 -4.44 10.69 -3.48
CA LYS A 211 -4.53 11.24 -4.85
C LYS A 211 -3.67 12.49 -4.96
N GLY A 212 -2.56 12.38 -5.67
CA GLY A 212 -1.62 13.47 -5.93
C GLY A 212 -0.29 13.39 -5.19
N PRO A 213 0.64 14.32 -5.46
CA PRO A 213 2.01 14.26 -4.98
C PRO A 213 2.21 14.67 -3.51
N ALA A 214 1.14 14.83 -2.74
CA ALA A 214 1.21 15.19 -1.33
C ALA A 214 1.72 14.08 -0.41
N SER A 215 1.99 12.90 -0.95
CA SER A 215 2.44 11.72 -0.20
C SER A 215 3.94 11.74 0.10
N LEU A 216 4.43 12.77 0.76
CA LEU A 216 5.86 13.00 1.01
C LEU A 216 6.57 11.86 1.76
N MET A 217 5.84 11.04 2.50
CA MET A 217 6.40 9.91 3.23
C MET A 217 6.72 8.69 2.34
N TYR A 218 6.18 8.64 1.10
CA TYR A 218 6.29 7.47 0.23
C TYR A 218 7.30 7.62 -0.92
N GLY A 219 8.00 8.73 -0.99
CA GLY A 219 9.13 8.92 -1.90
C GLY A 219 8.79 9.55 -3.25
N SER A 220 9.79 9.53 -4.14
CA SER A 220 9.64 9.88 -5.55
C SER A 220 8.66 8.93 -6.24
N ASP A 221 8.25 9.31 -7.46
CA ASP A 221 7.34 8.54 -8.33
C ASP A 221 5.85 8.57 -7.90
N ALA A 222 5.53 9.06 -6.70
CA ALA A 222 4.16 9.27 -6.25
C ALA A 222 3.49 10.54 -6.85
N MET A 223 3.69 10.80 -8.15
CA MET A 223 3.14 12.00 -8.80
C MET A 223 1.62 11.97 -8.95
N ALA A 224 1.07 10.82 -9.31
CA ALA A 224 -0.37 10.59 -9.37
C ALA A 224 -0.95 10.30 -7.99
N GLY A 225 -0.15 9.67 -7.14
CA GLY A 225 -0.52 9.27 -5.80
C GLY A 225 0.08 7.94 -5.37
N VAL A 226 -0.47 7.42 -4.27
CA VAL A 226 -0.05 6.16 -3.66
C VAL A 226 -1.26 5.28 -3.39
N VAL A 227 -1.16 4.00 -3.73
CA VAL A 227 -2.12 2.96 -3.35
C VAL A 227 -1.47 2.11 -2.26
N ILE A 228 -2.10 2.05 -1.09
CA ILE A 228 -1.56 1.37 0.09
C ILE A 228 -2.52 0.25 0.49
N PHE A 229 -1.99 -0.96 0.51
CA PHE A 229 -2.69 -2.16 0.90
C PHE A 229 -2.39 -2.49 2.36
N HIS A 230 -3.44 -2.63 3.16
CA HIS A 230 -3.35 -2.98 4.58
C HIS A 230 -3.86 -4.39 4.83
N GLY A 231 -3.08 -5.18 5.55
CA GLY A 231 -3.50 -6.48 6.08
C GLY A 231 -4.46 -6.34 7.27
N ASP A 232 -4.96 -7.47 7.76
CA ASP A 232 -5.82 -7.47 8.95
C ASP A 232 -5.08 -6.95 10.18
N PRO A 233 -5.74 -6.18 11.04
CA PRO A 233 -5.16 -5.76 12.30
C PRO A 233 -4.92 -6.98 13.21
N VAL A 234 -3.89 -6.88 14.07
CA VAL A 234 -3.59 -7.90 15.07
C VAL A 234 -4.80 -8.11 15.97
N LEU A 235 -5.12 -9.36 16.29
CA LEU A 235 -6.21 -9.71 17.21
C LEU A 235 -5.94 -9.18 18.61
N GLY A 236 -7.03 -8.95 19.35
CA GLY A 236 -6.92 -8.63 20.77
C GLY A 236 -6.24 -9.75 21.57
N ARG A 237 -5.60 -9.37 22.68
CA ARG A 237 -4.83 -10.28 23.55
C ARG A 237 -5.67 -11.52 23.96
N ASP A 238 -4.98 -12.67 23.96
CA ASP A 238 -5.51 -13.99 24.32
C ASP A 238 -6.70 -14.45 23.45
N LYS A 239 -6.75 -13.95 22.18
CA LYS A 239 -7.73 -14.37 21.17
C LYS A 239 -7.06 -15.14 20.05
N MET A 240 -7.80 -16.10 19.49
CA MET A 240 -7.45 -16.84 18.29
C MET A 240 -8.64 -16.90 17.36
N GLN A 241 -8.38 -16.89 16.05
CA GLN A 241 -9.41 -16.95 15.03
C GLN A 241 -8.91 -17.78 13.85
N ALA A 242 -9.82 -18.60 13.31
CA ALA A 242 -9.62 -19.31 12.05
C ALA A 242 -10.75 -18.96 11.09
N ASN A 243 -10.40 -18.68 9.84
CA ASN A 243 -11.36 -18.40 8.78
C ASN A 243 -11.08 -19.32 7.59
N VAL A 244 -12.14 -19.79 6.95
CA VAL A 244 -12.09 -20.52 5.69
C VAL A 244 -13.04 -19.83 4.72
N GLY A 245 -12.57 -19.54 3.52
CA GLY A 245 -13.35 -18.88 2.47
C GLY A 245 -13.41 -19.71 1.20
N GLY A 246 -14.53 -19.60 0.48
CA GLY A 246 -14.72 -20.17 -0.84
C GLY A 246 -15.43 -19.16 -1.75
N GLU A 247 -15.03 -19.10 -3.02
CA GLU A 247 -15.59 -18.22 -4.04
C GLU A 247 -15.80 -19.00 -5.33
N TYR A 248 -16.90 -18.71 -6.01
CA TYR A 248 -17.16 -19.18 -7.37
C TYR A 248 -17.74 -18.07 -8.23
N GLN A 249 -17.15 -17.84 -9.40
CA GLN A 249 -17.65 -16.87 -10.40
C GLN A 249 -18.05 -17.61 -11.67
N THR A 250 -19.28 -17.36 -12.15
CA THR A 250 -19.87 -18.12 -13.28
C THR A 250 -19.30 -17.71 -14.64
N ASN A 251 -18.77 -16.50 -14.79
CA ASN A 251 -18.32 -15.98 -16.09
C ASN A 251 -17.05 -16.71 -16.61
N ASN A 252 -16.11 -16.97 -15.72
CA ASN A 252 -14.82 -17.61 -16.02
C ASN A 252 -14.58 -18.89 -15.20
N GLY A 253 -15.62 -19.44 -14.57
CA GLY A 253 -15.53 -20.59 -13.71
C GLY A 253 -14.54 -20.42 -12.56
N LEU A 254 -14.24 -19.20 -12.13
CA LEU A 254 -13.26 -18.95 -11.08
C LEU A 254 -13.62 -19.72 -9.82
N LEU A 255 -12.66 -20.53 -9.38
CA LEU A 255 -12.68 -21.22 -8.08
C LEU A 255 -11.62 -20.57 -7.20
N GLY A 256 -12.08 -19.91 -6.12
CA GLY A 256 -11.23 -19.33 -5.11
C GLY A 256 -11.42 -20.00 -3.76
N TYR A 257 -10.35 -20.27 -3.04
CA TYR A 257 -10.41 -20.74 -1.66
C TYR A 257 -9.26 -20.19 -0.84
N SER A 258 -9.55 -19.97 0.43
CA SER A 258 -8.59 -19.41 1.37
C SER A 258 -8.76 -20.00 2.76
N ALA A 259 -7.67 -20.03 3.49
CA ALA A 259 -7.64 -20.36 4.90
C ALA A 259 -6.74 -19.37 5.64
N ASN A 260 -7.18 -18.92 6.81
CA ASN A 260 -6.42 -18.05 7.69
C ASN A 260 -6.50 -18.56 9.12
N PHE A 261 -5.36 -18.49 9.82
CA PHE A 261 -5.27 -18.75 11.24
C PHE A 261 -4.44 -17.67 11.91
N SER A 262 -5.06 -16.89 12.77
CA SER A 262 -4.43 -15.78 13.47
C SER A 262 -4.63 -15.88 14.98
N GLY A 263 -3.74 -15.26 15.74
CA GLY A 263 -3.83 -15.25 17.18
C GLY A 263 -2.90 -14.27 17.85
N HIS A 264 -3.24 -14.02 19.14
CA HIS A 264 -2.47 -13.20 20.05
C HIS A 264 -2.50 -13.87 21.42
N GLN A 265 -1.37 -14.43 21.84
CA GLN A 265 -1.25 -15.07 23.14
C GLN A 265 -0.14 -14.39 23.96
N LYS A 266 -0.51 -13.78 25.06
CA LYS A 266 0.37 -12.93 25.88
C LYS A 266 0.95 -11.79 25.03
N ASP A 267 2.26 -11.84 24.75
CA ASP A 267 2.94 -10.84 23.93
C ASP A 267 3.21 -11.32 22.50
N PHE A 268 2.97 -12.60 22.21
CA PHE A 268 3.24 -13.20 20.90
C PHE A 268 2.02 -13.11 20.00
N VAL A 269 2.24 -12.61 18.78
CA VAL A 269 1.21 -12.46 17.74
C VAL A 269 1.59 -13.24 16.49
N TRP A 270 0.58 -13.79 15.80
CA TRP A 270 0.78 -14.47 14.52
C TRP A 270 -0.45 -14.33 13.64
N ASP A 271 -0.23 -14.37 12.34
CA ASP A 271 -1.22 -14.52 11.29
C ASP A 271 -0.62 -15.39 10.19
N GLY A 272 -1.27 -16.48 9.84
CA GLY A 272 -0.90 -17.36 8.75
C GLY A 272 -2.05 -17.47 7.77
N ARG A 273 -1.77 -17.30 6.49
CA ARG A 273 -2.77 -17.20 5.45
C ARG A 273 -2.34 -17.92 4.20
N TRP A 274 -3.26 -18.65 3.60
CA TRP A 274 -3.06 -19.30 2.32
C TRP A 274 -4.29 -19.08 1.45
N SER A 275 -4.07 -18.86 0.15
CA SER A 275 -5.13 -18.69 -0.83
C SER A 275 -4.75 -19.29 -2.18
N GLN A 276 -5.77 -19.67 -2.93
CA GLN A 276 -5.63 -20.13 -4.32
C GLN A 276 -6.82 -19.65 -5.14
N LYS A 277 -6.55 -19.25 -6.39
CA LYS A 277 -7.56 -18.99 -7.42
C LYS A 277 -7.19 -19.74 -8.70
N LEU A 278 -8.21 -20.28 -9.36
CA LEU A 278 -8.11 -20.94 -10.67
C LEU A 278 -9.24 -20.41 -11.52
N ALA A 279 -8.95 -19.94 -12.72
CA ALA A 279 -9.96 -19.46 -13.65
C ALA A 279 -9.70 -20.01 -15.06
N HIS A 280 -10.74 -20.51 -15.72
CA HIS A 280 -10.70 -20.78 -17.14
C HIS A 280 -10.97 -19.51 -17.96
N ALA A 281 -10.97 -19.56 -19.28
CA ALA A 281 -11.23 -18.42 -20.12
C ALA A 281 -12.61 -17.80 -19.83
N TYR A 282 -12.68 -16.48 -19.75
CA TYR A 282 -13.98 -15.80 -19.64
C TYR A 282 -14.64 -15.66 -20.99
N LYS A 283 -15.96 -15.55 -20.97
CA LYS A 283 -16.80 -15.41 -22.17
C LYS A 283 -17.33 -13.99 -22.32
N ASN A 284 -17.27 -13.46 -23.53
CA ASN A 284 -17.93 -12.21 -23.90
C ASN A 284 -18.85 -12.39 -25.13
N LYS A 285 -19.61 -11.34 -25.46
CA LYS A 285 -20.59 -11.39 -26.56
C LYS A 285 -19.94 -11.44 -27.95
N TYR A 286 -18.73 -10.93 -28.09
CA TYR A 286 -18.08 -10.70 -29.39
C TYR A 286 -17.14 -11.82 -29.79
N ASP A 287 -16.35 -12.29 -28.83
CA ASP A 287 -15.27 -13.25 -29.06
C ASP A 287 -15.62 -14.67 -28.61
N ASP A 288 -16.81 -14.88 -27.99
CA ASP A 288 -17.17 -16.09 -27.27
C ASP A 288 -16.22 -16.29 -26.07
N TYR A 289 -15.29 -17.22 -26.10
CA TYR A 289 -14.24 -17.33 -25.09
C TYR A 289 -13.00 -16.53 -25.50
N VAL A 290 -12.51 -15.69 -24.59
CA VAL A 290 -11.33 -14.86 -24.82
C VAL A 290 -10.07 -15.67 -24.62
N VAL A 291 -9.29 -15.80 -25.69
CA VAL A 291 -8.03 -16.57 -25.70
C VAL A 291 -7.06 -15.98 -24.68
N GLY A 292 -6.32 -16.86 -23.97
CA GLY A 292 -5.30 -16.47 -23.02
C GLY A 292 -5.82 -15.78 -21.75
N SER A 293 -7.13 -15.80 -21.50
CA SER A 293 -7.71 -15.17 -20.31
C SER A 293 -7.75 -16.07 -19.07
N GLN A 294 -7.27 -17.32 -19.18
CA GLN A 294 -7.09 -18.22 -18.05
C GLN A 294 -6.01 -17.72 -17.12
N PHE A 295 -6.15 -17.99 -15.84
CA PHE A 295 -5.08 -17.72 -14.89
C PHE A 295 -5.12 -18.64 -13.67
N ARG A 296 -3.97 -18.73 -12.99
CA ARG A 296 -3.82 -19.40 -11.70
C ARG A 296 -3.08 -18.47 -10.75
N GLU A 297 -3.55 -18.40 -9.53
CA GLU A 297 -2.96 -17.61 -8.46
C GLU A 297 -2.80 -18.46 -7.20
N HIS A 298 -1.63 -18.39 -6.56
CA HIS A 298 -1.35 -19.02 -5.27
C HIS A 298 -0.65 -18.00 -4.38
N ALA A 299 -1.10 -17.90 -3.14
CA ALA A 299 -0.43 -17.05 -2.18
C ALA A 299 -0.33 -17.71 -0.80
N ALA A 300 0.76 -17.39 -0.11
CA ALA A 300 0.96 -17.74 1.29
C ALA A 300 1.61 -16.55 1.99
N ASN A 301 0.99 -16.10 3.07
CA ASN A 301 1.47 -14.98 3.88
C ASN A 301 1.56 -15.42 5.33
N MET A 302 2.58 -14.97 6.02
CA MET A 302 2.78 -15.24 7.44
C MET A 302 3.30 -13.98 8.11
N MET A 303 2.70 -13.62 9.23
CA MET A 303 3.21 -12.61 10.16
C MET A 303 3.43 -13.26 11.51
N MET A 304 4.54 -12.95 12.16
CA MET A 304 4.81 -13.31 13.55
C MET A 304 5.57 -12.20 14.25
N GLY A 305 5.33 -12.04 15.54
CA GLY A 305 6.03 -11.01 16.28
C GLY A 305 5.61 -10.87 17.72
N PHE A 306 6.00 -9.76 18.29
CA PHE A 306 5.75 -9.44 19.70
C PHE A 306 5.19 -8.03 19.83
N ASN A 307 4.10 -7.91 20.61
CA ASN A 307 3.52 -6.65 21.05
C ASN A 307 3.80 -6.48 22.54
N LYS A 308 4.47 -5.40 22.90
CA LYS A 308 4.88 -5.10 24.28
C LYS A 308 4.64 -3.64 24.64
N GLN A 309 4.82 -3.30 25.91
CA GLN A 309 4.68 -1.90 26.39
C GLN A 309 5.61 -0.91 25.71
N TRP A 310 6.74 -1.36 25.18
CA TRP A 310 7.67 -0.50 24.44
C TRP A 310 7.29 -0.27 22.97
N GLY A 311 6.35 -1.05 22.42
CA GLY A 311 5.95 -1.05 21.02
C GLY A 311 5.77 -2.46 20.48
N PHE A 312 6.04 -2.64 19.19
CA PHE A 312 5.93 -3.95 18.53
C PHE A 312 7.12 -4.24 17.60
N SER A 313 7.32 -5.52 17.31
CA SER A 313 8.26 -6.02 16.31
C SER A 313 7.62 -7.19 15.58
N HIS A 314 7.36 -7.03 14.28
CA HIS A 314 6.70 -8.00 13.43
C HIS A 314 7.60 -8.41 12.27
N LEU A 315 7.73 -9.70 12.03
CA LEU A 315 8.30 -10.27 10.82
C LEU A 315 7.17 -10.75 9.92
N GLN A 316 7.09 -10.22 8.73
CA GLN A 316 6.13 -10.61 7.71
C GLN A 316 6.87 -11.35 6.60
N LEU A 317 6.36 -12.51 6.19
CA LEU A 317 6.85 -13.31 5.08
C LEU A 317 5.74 -13.51 4.09
N GLY A 318 6.02 -13.36 2.80
CA GLY A 318 5.04 -13.51 1.73
C GLY A 318 5.60 -14.26 0.54
N TYR A 319 4.76 -15.09 -0.03
CA TYR A 319 4.93 -15.73 -1.32
C TYR A 319 3.68 -15.52 -2.15
N TYR A 320 3.87 -15.07 -3.38
CA TYR A 320 2.80 -14.93 -4.37
C TYR A 320 3.26 -15.50 -5.70
N ASN A 321 2.41 -16.29 -6.33
CA ASN A 321 2.62 -16.82 -7.66
C ASN A 321 1.38 -16.57 -8.51
N LEU A 322 1.60 -16.01 -9.68
CA LEU A 322 0.58 -15.81 -10.70
C LEU A 322 1.07 -16.43 -12.02
N THR A 323 0.20 -17.20 -12.65
CA THR A 323 0.39 -17.72 -14.01
C THR A 323 -0.82 -17.28 -14.85
N PRO A 324 -0.77 -16.10 -15.48
CA PRO A 324 -1.80 -15.64 -16.40
C PRO A 324 -1.47 -16.10 -17.82
N GLY A 325 -2.48 -16.45 -18.61
CA GLY A 325 -2.35 -16.58 -20.05
C GLY A 325 -2.15 -15.21 -20.71
N MET A 326 -1.57 -15.21 -21.90
CA MET A 326 -1.43 -14.04 -22.75
C MET A 326 -2.51 -14.08 -23.84
N ALA A 327 -2.99 -12.92 -24.25
CA ALA A 327 -4.13 -12.78 -25.18
C ALA A 327 -3.79 -13.18 -26.63
N GLU A 328 -2.78 -14.01 -26.83
CA GLU A 328 -2.26 -14.51 -28.09
C GLU A 328 -2.46 -16.02 -28.18
N GLY A 329 -2.37 -16.58 -29.38
CA GLY A 329 -2.45 -18.01 -29.61
C GLY A 329 -3.79 -18.50 -30.13
N GLU A 330 -3.87 -19.82 -30.37
CA GLU A 330 -5.06 -20.47 -30.93
C GLU A 330 -6.11 -20.75 -29.84
N ARG A 331 -7.39 -20.74 -30.21
CA ARG A 331 -8.50 -21.14 -29.36
C ARG A 331 -8.42 -22.64 -29.05
N SER A 332 -7.81 -22.98 -27.93
CA SER A 332 -7.78 -24.34 -27.41
C SER A 332 -7.96 -24.35 -25.89
N HIS A 333 -8.65 -25.38 -25.40
CA HIS A 333 -8.81 -25.61 -23.96
C HIS A 333 -9.56 -24.54 -23.17
N GLU A 334 -10.59 -23.91 -23.75
CA GLU A 334 -11.36 -22.79 -23.21
C GLU A 334 -11.96 -23.03 -21.82
N HIS A 335 -12.35 -24.26 -21.51
CA HIS A 335 -12.84 -24.68 -20.19
C HIS A 335 -11.77 -25.28 -19.28
N SER A 336 -10.51 -25.28 -19.71
CA SER A 336 -9.41 -25.82 -18.91
C SER A 336 -8.96 -24.80 -17.87
N TYR A 337 -8.72 -25.28 -16.66
CA TYR A 337 -8.01 -24.52 -15.63
C TYR A 337 -6.48 -24.58 -15.84
N GLY A 338 -6.00 -25.30 -16.86
CA GLY A 338 -4.62 -25.23 -17.35
C GLY A 338 -4.43 -23.96 -18.17
N VAL A 339 -3.35 -23.24 -17.92
CA VAL A 339 -2.96 -22.11 -18.73
C VAL A 339 -2.17 -22.63 -19.93
N ALA A 340 -2.62 -22.29 -21.15
CA ALA A 340 -1.96 -22.67 -22.40
C ALA A 340 -0.91 -21.62 -22.78
N LEU A 341 0.02 -21.99 -23.66
CA LEU A 341 0.96 -21.07 -24.29
C LEU A 341 0.24 -20.08 -25.20
N PRO A 342 0.69 -18.81 -25.29
CA PRO A 342 1.74 -18.23 -24.45
C PRO A 342 1.21 -17.82 -23.07
N PHE A 343 2.07 -17.85 -22.05
CA PHE A 343 1.72 -17.46 -20.69
C PHE A 343 2.90 -16.84 -19.93
N GLN A 344 2.59 -16.04 -18.92
CA GLN A 344 3.58 -15.57 -17.95
C GLN A 344 3.59 -16.47 -16.70
N ARG A 345 4.73 -16.50 -16.01
CA ARG A 345 4.87 -17.09 -14.67
C ARG A 345 5.61 -16.11 -13.77
N ILE A 346 4.95 -15.65 -12.72
CA ILE A 346 5.49 -14.67 -11.79
C ILE A 346 5.63 -15.32 -10.42
N HIS A 347 6.82 -15.19 -9.83
CA HIS A 347 7.09 -15.56 -8.44
C HIS A 347 7.55 -14.33 -7.68
N HIS A 348 6.81 -13.96 -6.66
CA HIS A 348 7.14 -12.84 -5.78
C HIS A 348 7.34 -13.33 -4.35
N TYR A 349 8.54 -13.13 -3.82
CA TYR A 349 8.90 -13.43 -2.44
C TYR A 349 9.15 -12.13 -1.70
N LYS A 350 8.68 -12.02 -0.46
CA LYS A 350 8.98 -10.87 0.39
C LYS A 350 9.25 -11.29 1.84
N ALA A 351 10.11 -10.52 2.50
CA ALA A 351 10.35 -10.57 3.93
C ALA A 351 10.43 -9.13 4.44
N VAL A 352 9.60 -8.78 5.42
CA VAL A 352 9.54 -7.43 5.98
C VAL A 352 9.65 -7.51 7.49
N LEU A 353 10.59 -6.76 8.05
CA LEU A 353 10.72 -6.52 9.47
C LEU A 353 10.17 -5.12 9.78
N ASP A 354 9.03 -5.08 10.46
CA ASP A 354 8.32 -3.86 10.86
C ASP A 354 8.38 -3.67 12.36
N ASN A 355 8.89 -2.53 12.80
CA ASN A 355 9.11 -2.24 14.21
C ASN A 355 8.63 -0.85 14.57
N SER A 356 8.01 -0.74 15.72
CA SER A 356 7.61 0.53 16.31
C SER A 356 8.04 0.56 17.78
N VAL A 357 8.76 1.59 18.20
CA VAL A 357 9.30 1.70 19.55
C VAL A 357 9.03 3.10 20.10
N TYR A 358 8.50 3.17 21.30
CA TYR A 358 8.44 4.42 22.02
C TYR A 358 9.85 4.90 22.40
N LEU A 359 10.23 6.08 21.96
CA LEU A 359 11.53 6.68 22.22
C LEU A 359 11.34 8.14 22.69
N GLY A 360 11.66 8.40 23.95
CA GLY A 360 11.41 9.72 24.55
C GLY A 360 9.94 10.13 24.45
N ASN A 361 9.70 11.33 23.93
CA ASN A 361 8.36 11.89 23.74
C ASN A 361 7.75 11.52 22.37
N GLY A 362 8.29 10.54 21.67
CA GLY A 362 7.83 10.17 20.34
C GLY A 362 7.82 8.67 20.12
N THR A 363 7.58 8.30 18.87
CA THR A 363 7.62 6.92 18.40
C THR A 363 8.60 6.83 17.24
N LEU A 364 9.56 5.93 17.36
CA LEU A 364 10.45 5.55 16.27
C LEU A 364 9.85 4.35 15.54
N HIS A 365 9.57 4.51 14.29
CA HIS A 365 9.13 3.43 13.39
C HIS A 365 10.26 3.10 12.43
N GLY A 366 10.57 1.82 12.30
CA GLY A 366 11.63 1.34 11.41
C GLY A 366 11.20 0.10 10.66
N LEU A 367 11.36 0.15 9.35
CA LEU A 367 10.99 -0.92 8.44
C LEU A 367 12.17 -1.29 7.56
N LEU A 368 12.41 -2.59 7.42
CA LEU A 368 13.37 -3.17 6.48
C LEU A 368 12.69 -4.29 5.71
N GLY A 369 12.63 -4.15 4.39
CA GLY A 369 12.01 -5.12 3.50
C GLY A 369 12.98 -5.65 2.46
N TYR A 370 12.88 -6.93 2.15
CA TYR A 370 13.52 -7.56 0.99
C TYR A 370 12.47 -8.22 0.14
N GLN A 371 12.57 -8.00 -1.17
CA GLN A 371 11.69 -8.61 -2.17
C GLN A 371 12.51 -9.19 -3.30
N GLN A 372 12.02 -10.31 -3.84
CA GLN A 372 12.47 -10.87 -5.09
C GLN A 372 11.25 -11.10 -5.98
N ASN A 373 11.21 -10.43 -7.11
CA ASN A 373 10.24 -10.68 -8.18
C ASN A 373 10.97 -11.40 -9.32
N ARG A 374 10.49 -12.57 -9.72
CA ARG A 374 10.93 -13.27 -10.93
C ARG A 374 9.76 -13.37 -11.87
N ARG A 375 9.92 -12.78 -13.04
CA ARG A 375 8.96 -12.82 -14.14
C ARG A 375 9.55 -13.60 -15.28
N GLN A 376 8.75 -14.53 -15.79
CA GLN A 376 9.09 -15.39 -16.90
C GLN A 376 7.96 -15.35 -17.93
N GLU A 377 8.30 -15.32 -19.22
CA GLU A 377 7.37 -15.45 -20.34
C GLU A 377 7.73 -16.67 -21.15
N PHE A 378 6.70 -17.44 -21.49
CA PHE A 378 6.79 -18.70 -22.21
C PHE A 378 5.93 -18.59 -23.46
N GLU A 379 6.55 -18.70 -24.63
CA GLU A 379 5.85 -18.54 -25.92
C GLU A 379 5.62 -19.87 -26.61
N ASP A 380 6.66 -20.55 -27.00
CA ASP A 380 6.61 -21.79 -27.78
C ASP A 380 6.82 -23.05 -26.91
N ASP A 381 7.57 -22.97 -25.82
CA ASP A 381 7.86 -24.08 -24.91
C ASP A 381 7.54 -23.74 -23.46
N ALA A 382 6.70 -24.55 -22.81
CA ALA A 382 6.32 -24.40 -21.41
C ALA A 382 7.47 -24.65 -20.40
N HIS A 383 8.63 -25.15 -20.86
CA HIS A 383 9.80 -25.47 -20.03
C HIS A 383 10.95 -24.48 -20.21
N GLU A 384 10.98 -23.70 -21.29
CA GLU A 384 12.01 -22.72 -21.61
C GLU A 384 11.39 -21.33 -21.67
N ALA A 385 11.82 -20.45 -20.78
CA ALA A 385 11.32 -19.08 -20.72
C ALA A 385 12.19 -18.21 -21.61
N GLU A 386 11.59 -17.54 -22.57
CA GLU A 386 12.27 -16.61 -23.46
C GLU A 386 12.66 -15.34 -22.72
N LEU A 387 11.73 -14.74 -21.98
CA LEU A 387 12.02 -13.69 -21.02
C LEU A 387 12.10 -14.27 -19.61
N ASP A 388 13.20 -14.05 -18.90
CA ASP A 388 13.39 -14.39 -17.47
C ASP A 388 14.11 -13.26 -16.75
N MET A 389 13.33 -12.44 -16.06
CA MET A 389 13.81 -11.30 -15.30
C MET A 389 13.76 -11.58 -13.81
N GLN A 390 14.82 -11.28 -13.09
CA GLN A 390 14.90 -11.41 -11.65
C GLN A 390 15.26 -10.08 -10.99
N LEU A 391 14.26 -9.45 -10.38
CA LEU A 391 14.38 -8.19 -9.67
C LEU A 391 14.51 -8.42 -8.18
N HIS A 392 15.57 -7.91 -7.59
CA HIS A 392 15.81 -7.89 -6.15
C HIS A 392 15.67 -6.46 -5.64
N THR A 393 14.81 -6.24 -4.66
CA THR A 393 14.59 -4.91 -4.06
C THR A 393 14.75 -5.01 -2.55
N MET A 394 15.52 -4.10 -1.97
CA MET A 394 15.67 -3.90 -0.54
C MET A 394 15.13 -2.51 -0.20
N ASN A 395 14.05 -2.46 0.56
CA ASN A 395 13.43 -1.22 1.03
C ASN A 395 13.85 -0.93 2.46
N TYR A 396 14.02 0.34 2.80
CA TYR A 396 14.25 0.80 4.16
C TYR A 396 13.47 2.07 4.44
N ASP A 397 12.94 2.17 5.65
CA ASP A 397 12.22 3.35 6.14
C ASP A 397 12.50 3.52 7.63
N LEU A 398 12.86 4.72 8.02
CA LEU A 398 13.06 5.09 9.42
C LEU A 398 12.38 6.43 9.66
N ARG A 399 11.38 6.45 10.56
CA ARG A 399 10.58 7.64 10.88
C ARG A 399 10.57 7.88 12.37
N TYR A 400 10.72 9.13 12.76
CA TYR A 400 10.50 9.56 14.12
C TYR A 400 9.31 10.52 14.17
N MET A 401 8.27 10.11 14.86
CA MET A 401 7.03 10.85 15.05
C MET A 401 7.00 11.41 16.46
N LEU A 402 7.00 12.73 16.60
CA LEU A 402 6.88 13.40 17.89
C LEU A 402 5.44 13.28 18.42
N ALA A 403 5.33 13.13 19.74
CA ALA A 403 4.04 13.24 20.39
C ALA A 403 3.44 14.64 20.12
N GLU A 404 2.13 14.67 19.89
CA GLU A 404 1.44 15.95 19.70
C GLU A 404 1.58 16.83 20.93
N ASN A 405 1.94 18.08 20.71
CA ASN A 405 2.07 19.09 21.74
C ASN A 405 1.36 20.38 21.29
N ASN A 406 0.38 20.85 22.07
CA ASN A 406 -0.41 22.05 21.79
C ASN A 406 -0.97 22.11 20.35
N GLY A 407 -1.49 20.99 19.84
CA GLY A 407 -2.04 20.86 18.49
C GLY A 407 -1.00 20.64 17.39
N TRP A 408 0.29 20.70 17.69
CA TRP A 408 1.37 20.42 16.75
C TRP A 408 1.74 18.94 16.72
N LYS A 409 1.85 18.39 15.52
CA LYS A 409 2.46 17.08 15.24
C LYS A 409 3.60 17.26 14.24
N HIS A 410 4.71 16.56 14.46
CA HIS A 410 5.85 16.58 13.57
C HIS A 410 6.32 15.16 13.30
N ALA A 411 6.77 14.90 12.07
CA ALA A 411 7.43 13.67 11.71
C ALA A 411 8.66 13.97 10.84
N PHE A 412 9.71 13.21 11.06
CA PHE A 412 10.97 13.27 10.31
C PHE A 412 11.32 11.86 9.87
N GLY A 413 11.88 11.71 8.70
CA GLY A 413 12.27 10.38 8.26
C GLY A 413 13.26 10.36 7.13
N VAL A 414 13.80 9.17 6.93
CA VAL A 414 14.63 8.78 5.81
C VAL A 414 14.14 7.44 5.29
N ASN A 415 13.93 7.35 3.99
CA ASN A 415 13.58 6.08 3.34
C ASN A 415 14.17 6.00 1.93
N GLY A 416 14.07 4.83 1.35
CA GLY A 416 14.54 4.58 0.00
C GLY A 416 14.62 3.10 -0.30
N MET A 417 15.29 2.78 -1.40
CA MET A 417 15.50 1.40 -1.83
C MET A 417 16.85 1.19 -2.49
N TYR A 418 17.28 -0.05 -2.47
CA TYR A 418 18.32 -0.56 -3.36
C TYR A 418 17.70 -1.65 -4.23
N GLN A 419 17.89 -1.54 -5.54
CA GLN A 419 17.30 -2.47 -6.50
C GLN A 419 18.37 -3.01 -7.44
N ARG A 420 18.23 -4.27 -7.83
CA ARG A 420 19.09 -4.92 -8.82
C ARG A 420 18.26 -5.85 -9.69
N ASN A 421 18.33 -5.65 -11.01
CA ASN A 421 17.78 -6.58 -11.99
C ASN A 421 18.85 -7.49 -12.59
N LYS A 422 18.47 -8.74 -12.89
CA LYS A 422 19.25 -9.69 -13.65
C LYS A 422 18.35 -10.36 -14.69
N ASN A 423 18.74 -10.28 -15.94
CA ASN A 423 18.16 -11.07 -17.02
C ASN A 423 18.81 -12.45 -17.07
N ARG A 424 18.02 -13.47 -17.36
CA ARG A 424 18.42 -14.87 -17.46
C ARG A 424 17.90 -15.55 -18.72
N GLY A 425 16.86 -14.99 -19.36
CA GLY A 425 16.31 -15.41 -20.64
C GLY A 425 17.13 -14.88 -21.81
N GLU A 426 16.81 -15.33 -23.01
CA GLU A 426 17.40 -14.85 -24.25
C GLU A 426 16.87 -13.44 -24.59
N GLU A 427 15.57 -13.21 -24.35
CA GLU A 427 14.94 -11.90 -24.48
C GLU A 427 15.30 -11.00 -23.30
N MET A 428 15.64 -9.74 -23.61
CA MET A 428 15.95 -8.71 -22.62
C MET A 428 15.17 -7.43 -22.91
N LEU A 429 14.11 -7.20 -22.16
CA LEU A 429 13.32 -5.96 -22.24
C LEU A 429 14.07 -4.74 -21.72
N ILE A 430 14.89 -4.92 -20.68
CA ILE A 430 15.71 -3.90 -20.03
C ILE A 430 17.09 -4.47 -19.73
N PRO A 431 18.16 -3.64 -19.64
CA PRO A 431 19.48 -4.14 -19.27
C PRO A 431 19.53 -4.65 -17.83
N ASN A 432 20.57 -5.41 -17.52
CA ASN A 432 20.96 -5.60 -16.12
C ASN A 432 21.25 -4.23 -15.50
N TYR A 433 20.70 -3.94 -14.31
CA TYR A 433 20.91 -2.65 -13.68
C TYR A 433 20.96 -2.71 -12.16
N GLN A 434 21.45 -1.62 -11.57
CA GLN A 434 21.37 -1.30 -10.15
C GLN A 434 20.79 0.11 -9.97
N LEU A 435 20.00 0.26 -8.92
CA LEU A 435 19.42 1.53 -8.51
C LEU A 435 19.61 1.69 -7.01
N PHE A 436 19.98 2.89 -6.58
CA PHE A 436 19.96 3.29 -5.18
C PHE A 436 19.18 4.58 -5.04
N ASP A 437 18.22 4.57 -4.13
CA ASP A 437 17.30 5.67 -3.86
C ASP A 437 17.36 6.05 -2.40
N ILE A 438 17.44 7.34 -2.10
CA ILE A 438 17.39 7.89 -0.75
C ILE A 438 16.59 9.16 -0.73
N GLY A 439 15.66 9.26 0.22
CA GLY A 439 14.87 10.45 0.47
C GLY A 439 14.85 10.82 1.94
N VAL A 440 14.95 12.11 2.22
CA VAL A 440 14.84 12.67 3.58
C VAL A 440 13.65 13.62 3.60
N PHE A 441 12.80 13.51 4.60
CA PHE A 441 11.59 14.33 4.70
C PHE A 441 11.34 14.85 6.11
N ALA A 442 10.63 15.96 6.16
CA ALA A 442 10.06 16.54 7.38
C ALA A 442 8.63 16.98 7.08
N THR A 443 7.71 16.60 7.96
CA THR A 443 6.30 16.96 7.85
C THR A 443 5.78 17.51 9.17
N THR A 444 4.80 18.40 9.08
CA THR A 444 4.15 19.01 10.23
C THR A 444 2.65 19.16 10.00
N SER A 445 1.88 19.06 11.06
CA SER A 445 0.47 19.47 11.07
C SER A 445 0.16 20.25 12.35
N TYR A 446 -0.77 21.19 12.24
CA TYR A 446 -1.22 22.03 13.34
C TYR A 446 -2.75 22.06 13.37
N HIS A 447 -3.31 21.68 14.50
CA HIS A 447 -4.76 21.73 14.72
C HIS A 447 -5.09 22.90 15.65
N LEU A 448 -5.90 23.83 15.14
CA LEU A 448 -6.35 25.02 15.88
C LEU A 448 -7.85 25.24 15.66
N ASN A 449 -8.66 24.94 16.65
CA ASN A 449 -10.11 25.11 16.60
C ASN A 449 -10.72 24.36 15.39
N GLN A 450 -11.20 25.10 14.39
CA GLN A 450 -11.81 24.59 13.15
C GLN A 450 -10.79 24.38 12.02
N TRP A 451 -9.53 24.74 12.22
CA TRP A 451 -8.48 24.62 11.21
C TRP A 451 -7.57 23.44 11.48
N THR A 452 -7.27 22.69 10.43
CA THR A 452 -6.14 21.77 10.37
C THR A 452 -5.22 22.23 9.26
N LEU A 453 -4.02 22.67 9.61
CA LEU A 453 -2.99 23.08 8.67
C LEU A 453 -1.94 21.99 8.59
N SER A 454 -1.44 21.70 7.41
CA SER A 454 -0.37 20.73 7.25
C SER A 454 0.58 21.09 6.13
N GLY A 455 1.81 20.62 6.24
CA GLY A 455 2.81 20.83 5.22
C GLY A 455 4.04 19.96 5.43
N GLY A 456 4.87 19.89 4.42
CA GLY A 456 6.11 19.16 4.49
C GLY A 456 6.99 19.38 3.29
N LEU A 457 8.23 19.01 3.47
CA LEU A 457 9.28 19.04 2.45
C LEU A 457 10.01 17.72 2.41
N ARG A 458 10.46 17.35 1.22
CA ARG A 458 11.25 16.16 0.97
C ARG A 458 12.32 16.45 -0.08
N PHE A 459 13.49 15.87 0.12
CA PHE A 459 14.56 15.81 -0.88
C PHE A 459 14.86 14.35 -1.19
N ASP A 460 14.87 14.00 -2.47
CA ASP A 460 15.22 12.67 -2.98
C ASP A 460 16.45 12.73 -3.88
N ASN A 461 17.23 11.66 -3.83
CA ASN A 461 18.32 11.41 -4.78
C ASN A 461 18.27 9.94 -5.23
N ARG A 462 18.18 9.74 -6.56
CA ARG A 462 18.20 8.43 -7.20
C ARG A 462 19.43 8.30 -8.08
N HIS A 463 20.24 7.30 -7.79
CA HIS A 463 21.36 6.89 -8.65
C HIS A 463 21.01 5.58 -9.37
N MET A 464 21.15 5.57 -10.69
CA MET A 464 20.86 4.43 -11.55
C MET A 464 22.05 4.10 -12.43
N HIS A 465 22.39 2.82 -12.52
CA HIS A 465 23.45 2.29 -13.33
C HIS A 465 22.97 1.07 -14.13
N GLY A 466 22.82 1.23 -15.46
CA GLY A 466 22.56 0.16 -16.40
C GLY A 466 23.88 -0.35 -16.98
N TYR A 467 24.04 -1.67 -17.02
CA TYR A 467 25.22 -2.31 -17.57
C TYR A 467 25.14 -2.37 -19.09
N GLU A 468 26.30 -2.34 -19.71
CA GLU A 468 26.42 -2.60 -21.15
C GLU A 468 26.17 -4.09 -21.44
N GLU A 469 25.32 -4.34 -22.41
CA GLU A 469 25.07 -5.66 -22.98
C GLU A 469 25.39 -5.60 -24.46
N ALA A 470 26.39 -6.34 -24.90
CA ALA A 470 26.97 -6.25 -26.24
C ALA A 470 25.92 -6.39 -27.35
N GLY A 471 25.77 -5.35 -28.16
CA GLY A 471 24.83 -5.31 -29.29
C GLY A 471 23.39 -4.89 -28.94
N THR A 472 23.01 -4.83 -27.65
CA THR A 472 21.64 -4.54 -27.26
C THR A 472 21.52 -3.25 -26.45
N PHE A 473 22.25 -3.12 -25.34
CA PHE A 473 22.14 -1.98 -24.44
C PHE A 473 23.47 -1.26 -24.25
N ALA A 474 23.44 0.08 -24.35
CA ALA A 474 24.58 0.91 -23.98
C ALA A 474 24.62 1.10 -22.45
N LYS A 475 25.83 1.25 -21.91
CA LYS A 475 26.02 1.60 -20.50
C LYS A 475 25.37 2.94 -20.18
N ILE A 476 24.57 2.96 -19.09
CA ILE A 476 23.92 4.17 -18.58
C ILE A 476 24.34 4.39 -17.13
N SER A 477 24.68 5.63 -16.79
CA SER A 477 24.87 6.05 -15.40
C SER A 477 24.24 7.43 -15.22
N ARG A 478 23.20 7.51 -14.40
CA ARG A 478 22.42 8.74 -14.21
C ARG A 478 22.16 8.97 -12.73
N ASN A 479 22.13 10.25 -12.37
CA ASN A 479 21.77 10.70 -11.03
C ASN A 479 20.68 11.75 -11.13
N PHE A 480 19.60 11.58 -10.36
CA PHE A 480 18.44 12.44 -10.35
C PHE A 480 18.16 12.90 -8.92
N GLY A 481 18.20 14.21 -8.69
CA GLY A 481 17.85 14.79 -7.40
C GLY A 481 16.73 15.81 -7.55
N SER A 482 15.78 15.85 -6.61
CA SER A 482 14.70 16.83 -6.61
C SER A 482 14.11 17.05 -5.24
N PHE A 483 13.50 18.24 -5.08
CA PHE A 483 12.66 18.57 -3.93
C PHE A 483 11.19 18.32 -4.26
N SER A 484 10.47 17.76 -3.30
CA SER A 484 9.00 17.66 -3.27
C SER A 484 8.47 18.39 -2.05
N GLY A 485 7.24 18.85 -2.09
CA GLY A 485 6.64 19.56 -0.98
C GLY A 485 5.12 19.65 -1.10
N SER A 486 4.45 19.85 0.02
CA SER A 486 3.03 20.14 0.05
C SER A 486 2.68 21.10 1.17
N VAL A 487 1.63 21.89 0.95
CA VAL A 487 0.98 22.73 1.95
C VAL A 487 -0.53 22.58 1.75
N GLY A 488 -1.23 22.35 2.85
CA GLY A 488 -2.67 22.18 2.79
C GLY A 488 -3.37 22.68 4.06
N ALA A 489 -4.65 22.93 3.92
CA ALA A 489 -5.54 23.37 4.99
C ALA A 489 -6.89 22.68 4.88
N VAL A 490 -7.46 22.34 6.03
CA VAL A 490 -8.86 21.95 6.17
C VAL A 490 -9.53 22.93 7.11
N TYR A 491 -10.71 23.41 6.73
CA TYR A 491 -11.56 24.23 7.55
C TYR A 491 -12.90 23.55 7.80
N ALA A 492 -13.20 23.26 9.04
CA ALA A 492 -14.47 22.71 9.46
C ALA A 492 -15.51 23.84 9.55
N LEU A 493 -16.31 24.02 8.49
CA LEU A 493 -17.39 25.03 8.45
C LEU A 493 -18.48 24.72 9.49
N THR A 494 -18.81 23.45 9.63
CA THR A 494 -19.72 22.90 10.64
C THR A 494 -19.21 21.52 11.07
N PRO A 495 -19.75 20.88 12.11
CA PRO A 495 -19.40 19.50 12.43
C PRO A 495 -19.63 18.49 11.29
N GLN A 496 -20.48 18.83 10.32
CA GLN A 496 -20.85 18.01 9.17
C GLN A 496 -20.19 18.45 7.86
N MET A 497 -19.54 19.62 7.82
CA MET A 497 -19.09 20.22 6.57
C MET A 497 -17.65 20.71 6.66
N ASN A 498 -16.81 20.24 5.75
CA ASN A 498 -15.42 20.67 5.62
C ASN A 498 -15.13 21.23 4.23
N VAL A 499 -14.23 22.21 4.18
CA VAL A 499 -13.56 22.65 2.96
C VAL A 499 -12.08 22.37 3.11
N ARG A 500 -11.45 21.84 2.06
CA ARG A 500 -10.02 21.55 2.04
C ARG A 500 -9.34 22.13 0.83
N LEU A 501 -8.14 22.57 1.02
CA LEU A 501 -7.24 23.09 -0.01
C LEU A 501 -5.89 22.43 0.15
N ASN A 502 -5.31 21.98 -0.98
CA ASN A 502 -3.96 21.45 -1.00
C ASN A 502 -3.21 21.91 -2.25
N VAL A 503 -1.95 22.26 -2.07
CA VAL A 503 -1.02 22.54 -3.16
C VAL A 503 0.21 21.67 -2.94
N ALA A 504 0.57 20.89 -3.94
CA ALA A 504 1.69 19.95 -3.83
C ALA A 504 2.56 19.97 -5.09
N ARG A 505 3.86 19.76 -4.87
CA ARG A 505 4.86 19.53 -5.91
C ARG A 505 5.47 18.15 -5.73
N GLY A 506 5.46 17.35 -6.80
CA GLY A 506 6.12 16.05 -6.85
C GLY A 506 7.09 15.95 -8.02
N PHE A 507 7.87 14.87 -8.03
CA PHE A 507 8.70 14.54 -9.16
C PHE A 507 8.79 13.04 -9.37
N ARG A 508 9.17 12.63 -10.59
CA ARG A 508 9.48 11.26 -10.97
C ARG A 508 10.76 11.23 -11.80
N ALA A 509 11.66 10.35 -11.44
CA ALA A 509 12.81 10.06 -12.27
C ALA A 509 12.42 9.13 -13.44
N PRO A 510 13.01 9.28 -14.64
CA PRO A 510 12.85 8.29 -15.69
C PRO A 510 13.30 6.90 -15.20
N ASN A 511 12.57 5.84 -15.58
CA ASN A 511 12.97 4.48 -15.27
C ASN A 511 14.01 3.94 -16.25
N ILE A 512 14.50 2.72 -16.00
CA ILE A 512 15.55 2.12 -16.82
C ILE A 512 15.05 1.80 -18.23
N SER A 513 13.80 1.37 -18.40
CA SER A 513 13.21 1.10 -19.73
C SER A 513 13.12 2.38 -20.55
N GLU A 514 12.57 3.47 -19.99
CA GLU A 514 12.48 4.77 -20.65
C GLU A 514 13.86 5.32 -21.09
N LEU A 515 14.92 5.02 -20.33
CA LEU A 515 16.27 5.48 -20.62
C LEU A 515 17.01 4.59 -21.63
N SER A 516 16.72 3.29 -21.69
CA SER A 516 17.62 2.33 -22.34
C SER A 516 16.95 1.24 -23.17
N ALA A 517 15.61 1.16 -23.23
CA ALA A 517 14.95 0.14 -24.05
C ALA A 517 15.52 0.12 -25.47
N ASN A 518 15.79 -1.07 -26.01
CA ASN A 518 16.30 -1.25 -27.37
C ASN A 518 15.96 -2.68 -27.84
N GLY A 519 14.72 -2.91 -28.22
CA GLY A 519 14.29 -4.23 -28.67
C GLY A 519 12.79 -4.32 -28.94
N VAL A 520 12.40 -5.45 -29.50
CA VAL A 520 10.99 -5.83 -29.62
C VAL A 520 10.55 -6.34 -28.25
N HIS A 521 9.43 -5.84 -27.78
CA HIS A 521 8.71 -6.45 -26.66
C HIS A 521 7.60 -7.31 -27.27
N GLU A 522 7.78 -8.61 -27.24
CA GLU A 522 6.92 -9.54 -27.95
C GLU A 522 5.49 -9.50 -27.43
N GLY A 523 5.29 -9.45 -26.11
CA GLY A 523 3.96 -9.33 -25.50
C GLY A 523 3.16 -8.07 -25.92
N THR A 524 3.79 -7.08 -26.56
CA THR A 524 3.13 -5.91 -27.13
C THR A 524 3.37 -5.74 -28.63
N GLN A 525 4.21 -6.58 -29.23
CA GLN A 525 4.66 -6.51 -30.65
C GLN A 525 5.19 -5.12 -31.03
N ARG A 526 5.84 -4.42 -30.11
CA ARG A 526 6.38 -3.07 -30.31
C ARG A 526 7.90 -3.06 -30.16
N TYR A 527 8.57 -2.47 -31.14
CA TYR A 527 9.98 -2.13 -30.96
C TYR A 527 10.09 -0.85 -30.13
N MET A 528 10.71 -0.92 -28.97
CA MET A 528 10.88 0.21 -28.07
C MET A 528 12.30 0.74 -28.10
N LEU A 529 12.44 2.08 -28.21
CA LEU A 529 13.70 2.78 -28.09
C LEU A 529 13.66 3.77 -26.92
N GLY A 530 14.52 3.54 -25.96
CA GLY A 530 14.73 4.45 -24.83
C GLY A 530 15.50 5.72 -25.22
N ASN A 531 15.41 6.73 -24.38
CA ASN A 531 16.15 7.97 -24.53
C ASN A 531 16.98 8.29 -23.29
N ALA A 532 18.29 8.08 -23.37
CA ALA A 532 19.23 8.35 -22.28
C ALA A 532 19.29 9.84 -21.86
N GLY A 533 18.77 10.75 -22.68
CA GLY A 533 18.73 12.19 -22.41
C GLY A 533 17.53 12.68 -21.63
N LEU A 534 16.59 11.82 -21.25
CA LEU A 534 15.38 12.20 -20.53
C LEU A 534 15.67 12.93 -19.22
N LYS A 535 14.84 13.91 -18.93
CA LYS A 535 14.84 14.69 -17.67
C LYS A 535 13.74 14.18 -16.74
N PRO A 536 13.85 14.40 -15.43
CA PRO A 536 12.76 14.09 -14.49
C PRO A 536 11.48 14.86 -14.85
N GLU A 537 10.35 14.20 -14.64
CA GLU A 537 9.05 14.87 -14.64
C GLU A 537 8.87 15.64 -13.33
N HIS A 538 8.24 16.80 -13.41
CA HIS A 538 7.83 17.60 -12.26
C HIS A 538 6.34 17.92 -12.37
N SER A 539 5.59 17.69 -11.30
CA SER A 539 4.17 18.03 -11.24
C SER A 539 3.90 19.13 -10.22
N TRP A 540 2.99 20.02 -10.55
CA TRP A 540 2.32 20.91 -9.62
C TRP A 540 0.83 20.58 -9.61
N GLN A 541 0.30 20.24 -8.46
CA GLN A 541 -1.09 19.90 -8.29
C GLN A 541 -1.75 20.84 -7.29
N PHE A 542 -2.95 21.27 -7.65
CA PHE A 542 -3.87 22.02 -6.84
C PHE A 542 -5.13 21.20 -6.63
N ASP A 543 -5.58 21.06 -5.39
CA ASP A 543 -6.80 20.37 -5.01
C ASP A 543 -7.69 21.28 -4.17
N LEU A 544 -8.98 21.35 -4.53
CA LEU A 544 -10.04 21.98 -3.74
C LEU A 544 -11.12 20.93 -3.46
N GLY A 545 -11.41 20.70 -2.20
CA GLY A 545 -12.41 19.72 -1.77
C GLY A 545 -13.49 20.37 -0.91
N TRP A 546 -14.70 19.84 -1.02
CA TRP A 546 -15.82 20.11 -0.14
C TRP A 546 -16.47 18.79 0.25
N ASP A 547 -16.70 18.60 1.53
CA ASP A 547 -17.31 17.40 2.09
C ASP A 547 -18.50 17.78 2.96
N TYR A 548 -19.60 17.08 2.79
CA TYR A 548 -20.76 17.15 3.65
C TYR A 548 -21.13 15.75 4.14
N ASN A 549 -21.30 15.60 5.44
CA ASN A 549 -21.63 14.33 6.05
C ASN A 549 -22.71 14.49 7.13
N SER A 550 -23.88 13.92 6.89
CA SER A 550 -24.98 13.83 7.84
C SER A 550 -25.47 12.37 7.96
N PRO A 551 -26.29 12.03 8.92
CA PRO A 551 -26.85 10.67 9.04
C PRO A 551 -27.62 10.20 7.81
N ILE A 552 -28.12 11.14 6.98
CA ILE A 552 -28.98 10.84 5.84
C ILE A 552 -28.22 10.96 4.50
N ILE A 553 -27.32 11.95 4.38
CA ILE A 553 -26.65 12.30 3.12
C ILE A 553 -25.16 12.44 3.36
N ALA A 554 -24.37 11.76 2.55
CA ALA A 554 -22.94 12.00 2.38
C ALA A 554 -22.69 12.53 0.97
N ALA A 555 -21.97 13.64 0.85
CA ALA A 555 -21.61 14.24 -0.42
C ALA A 555 -20.15 14.72 -0.40
N GLN A 556 -19.45 14.48 -1.49
CA GLN A 556 -18.08 14.92 -1.67
C GLN A 556 -17.92 15.55 -3.05
N LEU A 557 -17.31 16.74 -3.09
CA LEU A 557 -16.89 17.40 -4.33
C LEU A 557 -15.38 17.58 -4.29
N SER A 558 -14.69 17.17 -5.34
CA SER A 558 -13.25 17.36 -5.48
C SER A 558 -12.94 17.96 -6.85
N LEU A 559 -12.33 19.11 -6.85
CA LEU A 559 -11.78 19.78 -8.04
C LEU A 559 -10.26 19.70 -7.96
N PHE A 560 -9.64 19.38 -9.08
CA PHE A 560 -8.18 19.30 -9.16
C PHE A 560 -7.67 19.85 -10.48
N ALA A 561 -6.45 20.41 -10.43
CA ALA A 561 -5.68 20.77 -11.60
C ALA A 561 -4.25 20.27 -11.42
N ASN A 562 -3.67 19.68 -12.46
CA ASN A 562 -2.32 19.17 -12.44
C ASN A 562 -1.56 19.67 -13.68
N ARG A 563 -0.39 20.25 -13.47
CA ARG A 563 0.56 20.62 -14.53
C ARG A 563 1.82 19.76 -14.38
N ILE A 564 2.20 19.08 -15.46
CA ILE A 564 3.40 18.24 -15.51
C ILE A 564 4.36 18.82 -16.53
N ASP A 565 5.57 19.14 -16.09
CA ASP A 565 6.67 19.54 -16.93
C ASP A 565 7.54 18.32 -17.27
N ASN A 566 8.08 18.24 -18.50
CA ASN A 566 8.87 17.13 -19.06
C ASN A 566 8.11 15.77 -19.03
N TYR A 567 6.82 15.77 -19.32
CA TYR A 567 6.02 14.56 -19.36
C TYR A 567 6.59 13.51 -20.31
N ILE A 568 6.86 12.31 -19.81
CA ILE A 568 7.46 11.21 -20.58
C ILE A 568 6.32 10.33 -21.10
N PHE A 569 6.32 10.10 -22.40
CA PHE A 569 5.34 9.25 -23.08
C PHE A 569 5.94 8.61 -24.32
N ASP A 570 5.38 7.49 -24.74
CA ASP A 570 5.79 6.81 -25.95
C ASP A 570 5.31 7.56 -27.18
N HIS A 571 6.21 7.77 -28.12
CA HIS A 571 5.94 8.43 -29.38
C HIS A 571 6.26 7.49 -30.54
N LYS A 572 5.28 7.31 -31.45
CA LYS A 572 5.48 6.50 -32.64
C LYS A 572 6.45 7.21 -33.59
N LEU A 573 7.58 6.54 -33.90
CA LEU A 573 8.51 7.03 -34.90
C LEU A 573 7.97 6.76 -36.31
N ASN A 574 7.87 7.78 -37.15
CA ASN A 574 7.47 7.63 -38.55
C ASN A 574 8.62 7.02 -39.35
N GLY A 575 8.39 5.89 -40.01
CA GLY A 575 9.28 5.33 -41.03
C GLY A 575 10.38 4.39 -40.54
N VAL A 576 10.34 3.95 -39.30
CA VAL A 576 11.20 2.86 -38.81
C VAL A 576 10.31 1.69 -38.39
N ILE A 577 10.38 0.62 -39.14
CA ILE A 577 9.92 -0.72 -38.78
C ILE A 577 11.16 -1.58 -38.76
#